data_5e20286be5c3ba9cd8133937555471c4
#
_entry.id   5e20286be5c3ba9cd8133937555471c4
#
_cell.length_a   1.000
_cell.length_b   1.000
_cell.length_c   1.000
_cell.angle_alpha   90.00
_cell.angle_beta   90.00
_cell.angle_gamma   90.00
#
_symmetry.space_group_name_H-M   'P 1'
#
loop_
_entity.id
_entity.type
_entity.pdbx_description
1 polymer ?
#
loop_
_entity_poly.entity_id
_entity_poly.type
_entity_poly.pdbx_seq_one_letter_code
_entity_poly.pdbx_strand_id
1 'polypeptide(L)'
;MDKSYINAIIQKVLNKESSNVQKRKTVDYNDRINFACPYCGDSHRNAHAKRGNFYYNRLIYICFNCDKKTTFDRFCKDFNEQLDPDKKLEMIEHLNSVMTYSDYEGDFVDARFENLIDMSELERVFSQDITPISDFKPIQVNGGVYKYLVGRGIPPEYHKNIYQGKYWKNEDESEWIIISLNRRGDKVLGMQVRNLKEGRRRTFKIYNYENLLEWVSLGKDLPDPDMNDLVIYNKLSYYFNILNVDFNERITVFEGYLDSLFYPNSIGLVGVNTDYRFLENNNLDIQYFFDNDEAGYKKSEEKLKENFSVFLWKKLFDDIVDKKNSNDPFKLLHRISKVKDINKLAELVPDPYKKLELPKFFSSDILDIKWIPKFKKRKKNQEDETDYNKKFDSFKYL
;
A
#
# COMPACT_ATOMS: atom_id res chain seq x y z
N MET A 1 -17.59 -21.29 4.01
CA MET A 1 -16.76 -22.54 3.96
C MET A 1 -15.96 -22.67 5.25
N ASP A 2 -15.92 -23.86 5.85
CA ASP A 2 -15.26 -24.08 7.15
C ASP A 2 -13.74 -24.02 7.05
N LYS A 3 -13.09 -23.21 7.93
CA LYS A 3 -11.62 -23.09 8.03
C LYS A 3 -10.92 -24.42 8.31
N SER A 4 -11.55 -25.29 9.13
CA SER A 4 -10.98 -26.59 9.50
C SER A 4 -10.83 -27.51 8.28
N TYR A 5 -11.79 -27.46 7.36
CA TYR A 5 -11.74 -28.21 6.10
C TYR A 5 -10.61 -27.73 5.18
N ILE A 6 -10.46 -26.41 5.02
CA ILE A 6 -9.38 -25.82 4.24
C ILE A 6 -8.02 -26.19 4.82
N ASN A 7 -7.87 -26.05 6.14
CA ASN A 7 -6.63 -26.40 6.84
C ASN A 7 -6.25 -27.89 6.70
N ALA A 8 -7.24 -28.77 6.75
CA ALA A 8 -7.04 -30.21 6.56
C ALA A 8 -6.50 -30.53 5.15
N ILE A 9 -7.03 -29.91 4.11
CA ILE A 9 -6.55 -30.05 2.74
C ILE A 9 -5.12 -29.50 2.59
N ILE A 10 -4.88 -28.27 3.08
CA ILE A 10 -3.53 -27.69 3.04
C ILE A 10 -2.53 -28.59 3.75
N GLN A 11 -2.89 -29.12 4.92
CA GLN A 11 -2.01 -30.03 5.66
C GLN A 11 -1.71 -31.33 4.90
N LYS A 12 -2.70 -31.88 4.19
CA LYS A 12 -2.49 -33.05 3.30
C LYS A 12 -1.48 -32.73 2.20
N VAL A 13 -1.65 -31.60 1.53
CA VAL A 13 -0.73 -31.13 0.48
C VAL A 13 0.68 -30.99 1.03
N LEU A 14 0.86 -30.31 2.16
CA LEU A 14 2.16 -30.10 2.78
C LEU A 14 2.84 -31.43 3.19
N ASN A 15 2.08 -32.39 3.66
CA ASN A 15 2.60 -33.70 4.03
C ASN A 15 3.07 -34.52 2.80
N LYS A 16 2.43 -34.31 1.65
CA LYS A 16 2.78 -34.93 0.36
C LYS A 16 4.02 -34.27 -0.26
N GLU A 17 4.00 -32.91 -0.34
CA GLU A 17 4.99 -32.16 -1.12
C GLU A 17 6.29 -31.87 -0.37
N SER A 18 6.36 -32.08 0.93
CA SER A 18 7.56 -31.80 1.70
C SER A 18 7.96 -32.96 2.61
N SER A 19 9.21 -33.42 2.50
CA SER A 19 9.83 -34.33 3.47
C SER A 19 10.27 -33.65 4.76
N ASN A 20 10.45 -32.31 4.72
CA ASN A 20 10.94 -31.53 5.86
C ASN A 20 9.80 -31.21 6.84
N VAL A 21 9.90 -31.70 8.07
CA VAL A 21 8.92 -31.48 9.15
C VAL A 21 8.64 -30.00 9.44
N GLN A 22 9.66 -29.14 9.38
CA GLN A 22 9.45 -27.69 9.64
C GLN A 22 8.64 -27.01 8.53
N LYS A 23 8.78 -27.46 7.29
CA LYS A 23 7.99 -26.94 6.16
C LYS A 23 6.54 -27.43 6.16
N ARG A 24 6.22 -28.50 6.88
CA ARG A 24 4.85 -29.01 7.07
C ARG A 24 4.06 -28.22 8.12
N LYS A 25 4.73 -27.44 8.97
CA LYS A 25 4.08 -26.63 10.00
C LYS A 25 3.37 -25.44 9.39
N THR A 26 2.15 -25.21 9.83
CA THR A 26 1.34 -24.05 9.46
C THR A 26 1.27 -23.06 10.62
N VAL A 27 0.93 -21.80 10.33
CA VAL A 27 0.56 -20.78 11.32
C VAL A 27 -0.81 -20.26 10.90
N ASP A 28 -1.79 -20.49 11.75
CA ASP A 28 -3.16 -20.05 11.52
C ASP A 28 -3.38 -18.66 12.09
N TYR A 29 -3.98 -17.78 11.30
CA TYR A 29 -4.40 -16.44 11.66
C TYR A 29 -5.93 -16.34 11.44
N ASN A 30 -6.56 -15.31 11.96
CA ASN A 30 -8.01 -15.15 11.79
C ASN A 30 -8.45 -15.07 10.32
N ASP A 31 -7.67 -14.40 9.47
CA ASP A 31 -7.95 -14.14 8.06
C ASP A 31 -7.29 -15.11 7.09
N ARG A 32 -6.22 -15.81 7.52
CA ARG A 32 -5.42 -16.67 6.64
C ARG A 32 -4.65 -17.74 7.39
N ILE A 33 -4.21 -18.76 6.66
CA ILE A 33 -3.20 -19.72 7.10
C ILE A 33 -1.90 -19.49 6.33
N ASN A 34 -0.78 -19.43 7.05
CA ASN A 34 0.56 -19.23 6.49
C ASN A 34 1.37 -20.53 6.57
N PHE A 35 2.04 -20.90 5.47
CA PHE A 35 2.80 -22.13 5.34
C PHE A 35 3.90 -22.05 4.28
N ALA A 36 4.80 -23.03 4.24
CA ALA A 36 5.79 -23.11 3.18
C ALA A 36 5.12 -23.39 1.84
N CYS A 37 5.51 -22.67 0.80
CA CYS A 37 4.91 -22.80 -0.51
C CYS A 37 5.12 -24.18 -1.10
N PRO A 38 4.07 -24.94 -1.43
CA PRO A 38 4.24 -26.27 -2.03
C PRO A 38 4.68 -26.21 -3.51
N TYR A 39 4.50 -25.08 -4.21
CA TYR A 39 4.92 -24.92 -5.61
C TYR A 39 6.43 -24.69 -5.77
N CYS A 40 7.04 -23.88 -4.90
CA CYS A 40 8.46 -23.52 -5.03
C CYS A 40 9.33 -24.02 -3.86
N GLY A 41 8.72 -24.70 -2.89
CA GLY A 41 9.42 -25.19 -1.71
C GLY A 41 9.97 -24.10 -0.78
N ASP A 42 9.66 -22.82 -1.05
CA ASP A 42 10.23 -21.68 -0.34
C ASP A 42 11.77 -21.61 -0.39
N SER A 43 12.40 -21.13 0.67
CA SER A 43 13.86 -21.03 0.74
C SER A 43 14.52 -22.39 1.00
N HIS A 44 15.46 -22.79 0.16
CA HIS A 44 16.29 -23.96 0.41
C HIS A 44 17.25 -23.78 1.61
N ARG A 45 17.58 -22.52 1.94
CA ARG A 45 18.51 -22.17 3.03
C ARG A 45 17.83 -21.96 4.38
N ASN A 46 16.51 -21.75 4.41
CA ASN A 46 15.76 -21.50 5.63
C ASN A 46 14.52 -22.41 5.70
N ALA A 47 14.62 -23.48 6.49
CA ALA A 47 13.54 -24.44 6.69
C ALA A 47 12.29 -23.84 7.39
N HIS A 48 12.44 -22.71 8.07
CA HIS A 48 11.35 -22.02 8.76
C HIS A 48 10.64 -20.95 7.90
N ALA A 49 11.14 -20.71 6.69
CA ALA A 49 10.49 -19.75 5.79
C ALA A 49 9.08 -20.23 5.41
N LYS A 50 8.10 -19.35 5.55
CA LYS A 50 6.69 -19.58 5.22
C LYS A 50 6.19 -18.37 4.46
N ARG A 51 6.20 -18.44 3.13
CA ARG A 51 5.80 -17.35 2.24
C ARG A 51 4.52 -17.63 1.46
N GLY A 52 3.98 -18.86 1.61
CA GLY A 52 2.65 -19.19 1.14
C GLY A 52 1.59 -18.73 2.14
N ASN A 53 0.56 -18.07 1.65
CA ASN A 53 -0.58 -17.60 2.43
C ASN A 53 -1.86 -18.00 1.72
N PHE A 54 -2.77 -18.62 2.44
CA PHE A 54 -4.11 -18.90 1.95
C PHE A 54 -5.12 -18.07 2.73
N TYR A 55 -5.87 -17.21 2.03
CA TYR A 55 -6.83 -16.28 2.59
C TYR A 55 -8.23 -16.91 2.60
N TYR A 56 -8.81 -17.10 3.78
CA TYR A 56 -10.05 -17.82 3.96
C TYR A 56 -11.27 -17.13 3.34
N ASN A 57 -11.35 -15.82 3.48
CA ASN A 57 -12.47 -15.03 2.97
C ASN A 57 -12.51 -14.95 1.44
N ARG A 58 -11.37 -15.02 0.78
CA ARG A 58 -11.27 -14.93 -0.70
C ARG A 58 -11.05 -16.29 -1.36
N LEU A 59 -10.80 -17.34 -0.58
CA LEU A 59 -10.41 -18.67 -1.06
C LEU A 59 -9.26 -18.62 -2.09
N ILE A 60 -8.27 -17.77 -1.83
CA ILE A 60 -7.12 -17.53 -2.71
C ILE A 60 -5.83 -17.86 -1.98
N TYR A 61 -4.96 -18.58 -2.67
CA TYR A 61 -3.58 -18.82 -2.29
C TYR A 61 -2.64 -17.82 -2.98
N ILE A 62 -1.68 -17.27 -2.23
CA ILE A 62 -0.62 -16.38 -2.73
C ILE A 62 0.72 -16.77 -2.11
N CYS A 63 1.75 -16.92 -2.93
CA CYS A 63 3.13 -17.08 -2.47
C CYS A 63 3.96 -15.83 -2.74
N PHE A 64 4.55 -15.25 -1.69
CA PHE A 64 5.41 -14.06 -1.81
C PHE A 64 6.87 -14.37 -2.21
N ASN A 65 7.17 -15.61 -2.58
CA ASN A 65 8.49 -16.01 -3.07
C ASN A 65 8.51 -16.26 -4.57
N CYS A 66 7.47 -16.89 -5.11
CA CYS A 66 7.38 -17.22 -6.54
C CYS A 66 6.18 -16.56 -7.24
N ASP A 67 5.50 -15.64 -6.55
CA ASP A 67 4.34 -14.87 -7.04
C ASP A 67 3.17 -15.72 -7.54
N LYS A 68 3.16 -17.02 -7.18
CA LYS A 68 2.05 -17.92 -7.53
C LYS A 68 0.78 -17.45 -6.84
N LYS A 69 -0.24 -17.16 -7.64
CA LYS A 69 -1.62 -16.90 -7.20
C LYS A 69 -2.54 -17.95 -7.78
N THR A 70 -3.46 -18.48 -6.96
CA THR A 70 -4.42 -19.46 -7.42
C THR A 70 -5.64 -19.51 -6.50
N THR A 71 -6.80 -19.90 -7.03
CA THR A 71 -8.01 -20.18 -6.24
C THR A 71 -7.88 -21.51 -5.51
N PHE A 72 -8.73 -21.75 -4.49
CA PHE A 72 -8.72 -23.01 -3.73
C PHE A 72 -9.00 -24.22 -4.60
N ASP A 73 -9.99 -24.15 -5.50
CA ASP A 73 -10.29 -25.24 -6.43
C ASP A 73 -9.09 -25.58 -7.33
N ARG A 74 -8.41 -24.56 -7.85
CA ARG A 74 -7.20 -24.77 -8.66
C ARG A 74 -6.04 -25.29 -7.84
N PHE A 75 -5.87 -24.79 -6.60
CA PHE A 75 -4.87 -25.30 -5.67
C PHE A 75 -5.08 -26.81 -5.42
N CYS A 76 -6.31 -27.21 -5.11
CA CYS A 76 -6.64 -28.62 -4.93
C CYS A 76 -6.33 -29.45 -6.16
N LYS A 77 -6.71 -28.99 -7.38
CA LYS A 77 -6.41 -29.68 -8.63
C LYS A 77 -4.91 -29.79 -8.90
N ASP A 78 -4.14 -28.74 -8.66
CA ASP A 78 -2.69 -28.72 -8.88
C ASP A 78 -1.96 -29.78 -8.02
N PHE A 79 -2.52 -30.15 -6.85
CA PHE A 79 -1.97 -31.16 -5.93
C PHE A 79 -2.77 -32.47 -5.88
N ASN A 80 -3.67 -32.72 -6.84
CA ASN A 80 -4.51 -33.92 -6.93
C ASN A 80 -5.34 -34.17 -5.66
N GLU A 81 -5.83 -33.12 -5.01
CA GLU A 81 -6.80 -33.23 -3.92
C GLU A 81 -8.22 -33.04 -4.47
N GLN A 82 -9.10 -33.95 -4.12
CA GLN A 82 -10.51 -33.87 -4.51
C GLN A 82 -11.30 -33.12 -3.44
N LEU A 83 -12.07 -32.13 -3.87
CA LEU A 83 -13.02 -31.43 -3.01
C LEU A 83 -14.31 -32.28 -2.89
N ASP A 84 -14.80 -32.37 -1.68
CA ASP A 84 -16.12 -32.90 -1.42
C ASP A 84 -17.17 -32.11 -2.21
N PRO A 85 -18.15 -32.78 -2.89
CA PRO A 85 -19.16 -32.09 -3.70
C PRO A 85 -19.96 -31.01 -2.95
N ASP A 86 -20.35 -31.30 -1.69
CA ASP A 86 -21.10 -30.36 -0.86
C ASP A 86 -20.24 -29.17 -0.48
N LYS A 87 -18.94 -29.39 -0.18
CA LYS A 87 -17.97 -28.33 0.09
C LYS A 87 -17.65 -27.50 -1.15
N LYS A 88 -17.71 -28.10 -2.32
CA LYS A 88 -17.58 -27.37 -3.58
C LYS A 88 -18.77 -26.44 -3.82
N LEU A 89 -19.98 -26.88 -3.47
CA LEU A 89 -21.16 -26.02 -3.54
C LEU A 89 -21.07 -24.86 -2.54
N GLU A 90 -20.73 -25.12 -1.28
CA GLU A 90 -20.46 -24.09 -0.26
C GLU A 90 -19.39 -23.08 -0.75
N MET A 91 -18.35 -23.56 -1.44
CA MET A 91 -17.31 -22.68 -2.01
C MET A 91 -17.87 -21.76 -3.08
N ILE A 92 -18.70 -22.29 -3.99
CA ILE A 92 -19.33 -21.49 -5.05
C ILE A 92 -20.27 -20.45 -4.43
N GLU A 93 -21.08 -20.82 -3.45
CA GLU A 93 -21.96 -19.90 -2.73
C GLU A 93 -21.15 -18.81 -2.00
N HIS A 94 -20.08 -19.21 -1.31
CA HIS A 94 -19.19 -18.26 -0.65
C HIS A 94 -18.49 -17.32 -1.65
N LEU A 95 -17.98 -17.85 -2.76
CA LEU A 95 -17.37 -17.01 -3.80
C LEU A 95 -18.39 -16.09 -4.46
N ASN A 96 -19.60 -16.55 -4.70
CA ASN A 96 -20.67 -15.72 -5.22
C ASN A 96 -21.05 -14.62 -4.22
N SER A 97 -21.14 -14.93 -2.94
CA SER A 97 -21.39 -13.92 -1.90
C SER A 97 -20.24 -12.90 -1.83
N VAL A 98 -18.98 -13.34 -1.91
CA VAL A 98 -17.80 -12.47 -1.92
C VAL A 98 -17.68 -11.70 -3.25
N MET A 99 -18.03 -12.32 -4.39
CA MET A 99 -18.02 -11.65 -5.69
C MET A 99 -19.15 -10.62 -5.81
N THR A 100 -20.34 -10.91 -5.28
CA THR A 100 -21.42 -9.92 -5.17
C THR A 100 -20.98 -8.72 -4.33
N TYR A 101 -20.16 -8.93 -3.32
CA TYR A 101 -19.56 -7.85 -2.53
C TYR A 101 -18.39 -7.16 -3.25
N SER A 102 -17.69 -7.83 -4.18
CA SER A 102 -16.59 -7.21 -4.95
C SER A 102 -17.09 -6.40 -6.14
N ASP A 103 -18.29 -6.73 -6.62
CA ASP A 103 -18.98 -6.08 -7.75
C ASP A 103 -20.05 -5.08 -7.29
N TYR A 104 -19.90 -4.54 -6.05
CA TYR A 104 -20.77 -3.47 -5.60
C TYR A 104 -20.51 -2.25 -6.50
N GLU A 105 -21.34 -2.15 -7.54
CA GLU A 105 -21.45 -0.99 -8.45
C GLU A 105 -22.28 0.16 -7.83
N GLY A 106 -22.45 0.15 -6.51
CA GLY A 106 -23.06 1.26 -5.79
C GLY A 106 -22.14 2.46 -5.83
N ASP A 107 -22.70 3.61 -6.16
CA ASP A 107 -22.02 4.91 -6.13
C ASP A 107 -21.39 5.10 -4.74
N PHE A 108 -20.10 4.86 -4.60
CA PHE A 108 -19.42 5.07 -3.31
C PHE A 108 -19.39 6.56 -2.94
N VAL A 109 -19.68 7.45 -3.89
CA VAL A 109 -19.93 8.89 -3.67
C VAL A 109 -21.12 9.09 -2.73
N ASP A 110 -22.09 8.18 -2.73
CA ASP A 110 -23.21 8.15 -1.78
C ASP A 110 -22.91 7.36 -0.49
N ALA A 111 -21.70 6.82 -0.34
CA ALA A 111 -21.30 6.17 0.91
C ALA A 111 -21.42 7.19 2.05
N ARG A 112 -22.39 6.98 2.92
CA ARG A 112 -22.63 7.82 4.10
C ARG A 112 -21.50 7.54 5.08
N PHE A 113 -20.48 8.39 5.09
CA PHE A 113 -19.37 8.32 6.04
C PHE A 113 -19.80 8.73 7.48
N GLU A 114 -21.07 8.51 7.82
CA GLU A 114 -21.62 8.85 9.12
C GLU A 114 -21.16 7.89 10.23
N ASN A 115 -20.97 6.62 9.88
CA ASN A 115 -20.62 5.54 10.80
C ASN A 115 -19.11 5.30 10.94
N LEU A 116 -18.27 6.26 10.56
CA LEU A 116 -16.82 6.14 10.74
C LEU A 116 -16.43 6.24 12.23
N ILE A 117 -15.28 5.67 12.55
CA ILE A 117 -14.75 5.64 13.92
C ILE A 117 -14.39 7.05 14.38
N ASP A 118 -14.83 7.41 15.59
CA ASP A 118 -14.44 8.68 16.20
C ASP A 118 -12.98 8.64 16.68
N MET A 119 -12.25 9.73 16.44
CA MET A 119 -10.87 9.89 16.87
C MET A 119 -10.71 9.69 18.38
N SER A 120 -11.66 10.18 19.19
CA SER A 120 -11.68 10.02 20.64
C SER A 120 -11.71 8.56 21.08
N GLU A 121 -12.35 7.68 20.30
CA GLU A 121 -12.38 6.24 20.59
C GLU A 121 -11.00 5.59 20.31
N LEU A 122 -10.31 6.01 19.27
CA LEU A 122 -8.94 5.55 19.03
C LEU A 122 -7.99 6.04 20.12
N GLU A 123 -8.08 7.31 20.51
CA GLU A 123 -7.30 7.86 21.61
C GLU A 123 -7.55 7.10 22.91
N ARG A 124 -8.81 6.73 23.19
CA ARG A 124 -9.19 5.92 24.35
C ARG A 124 -8.48 4.56 24.36
N VAL A 125 -8.55 3.80 23.25
CA VAL A 125 -7.97 2.45 23.22
C VAL A 125 -6.43 2.49 23.23
N PHE A 126 -5.81 3.49 22.63
CA PHE A 126 -4.37 3.67 22.67
C PHE A 126 -3.86 4.12 24.03
N SER A 127 -4.67 4.81 24.84
CA SER A 127 -4.32 5.19 26.20
C SER A 127 -4.44 4.04 27.21
N GLN A 128 -5.16 2.99 26.85
CA GLN A 128 -5.38 1.81 27.72
C GLN A 128 -4.37 0.69 27.48
N ASP A 129 -3.40 0.86 26.56
CA ASP A 129 -2.40 -0.16 26.18
C ASP A 129 -3.00 -1.54 25.79
N ILE A 130 -4.25 -1.56 25.33
CA ILE A 130 -4.93 -2.78 24.88
C ILE A 130 -4.70 -3.08 23.40
N THR A 131 -3.94 -2.23 22.71
CA THR A 131 -3.57 -2.38 21.29
C THR A 131 -2.04 -2.49 21.20
N PRO A 132 -1.51 -2.96 20.05
CA PRO A 132 -0.06 -3.01 19.86
C PRO A 132 0.60 -1.63 19.70
N ILE A 133 -0.14 -0.54 19.88
CA ILE A 133 0.33 0.84 19.74
C ILE A 133 0.17 1.57 21.07
N SER A 134 1.24 2.16 21.54
CA SER A 134 1.28 3.00 22.74
C SER A 134 1.88 4.38 22.43
N ASP A 135 1.88 5.30 23.40
CA ASP A 135 2.40 6.67 23.24
C ASP A 135 1.82 7.42 22.03
N PHE A 136 0.58 7.13 21.65
CA PHE A 136 -0.10 7.77 20.53
C PHE A 136 -0.33 9.26 20.82
N LYS A 137 0.25 10.12 19.99
CA LYS A 137 0.15 11.57 20.16
C LYS A 137 0.46 12.33 18.87
N PRO A 138 0.04 13.59 18.75
CA PRO A 138 0.46 14.46 17.67
C PRO A 138 1.99 14.54 17.56
N ILE A 139 2.48 14.84 16.37
CA ILE A 139 3.91 14.94 16.09
C ILE A 139 4.52 16.06 16.93
N GLN A 140 5.56 15.74 17.67
CA GLN A 140 6.31 16.73 18.44
C GLN A 140 7.31 17.45 17.55
N VAL A 141 7.24 18.77 17.51
CA VAL A 141 8.22 19.62 16.81
C VAL A 141 9.63 19.29 17.30
N ASN A 142 10.56 19.12 16.36
CA ASN A 142 11.94 18.68 16.59
C ASN A 142 12.11 17.22 17.06
N GLY A 143 11.04 16.45 17.19
CA GLY A 143 11.10 15.00 17.45
C GLY A 143 11.60 14.20 16.24
N GLY A 144 11.88 12.90 16.44
CA GLY A 144 12.37 12.01 15.38
C GLY A 144 11.42 11.89 14.18
N VAL A 145 10.11 11.79 14.45
CA VAL A 145 9.07 11.75 13.40
C VAL A 145 9.04 13.05 12.61
N TYR A 146 9.07 14.20 13.30
CA TYR A 146 9.11 15.51 12.66
C TYR A 146 10.31 15.64 11.73
N LYS A 147 11.51 15.32 12.23
CA LYS A 147 12.75 15.37 11.43
C LYS A 147 12.69 14.45 10.21
N TYR A 148 12.09 13.28 10.36
CA TYR A 148 11.90 12.34 9.24
C TYR A 148 10.98 12.93 8.16
N LEU A 149 9.86 13.53 8.54
CA LEU A 149 8.90 14.11 7.58
C LEU A 149 9.49 15.33 6.87
N VAL A 150 10.13 16.23 7.64
CA VAL A 150 10.82 17.39 7.07
C VAL A 150 11.96 16.96 6.14
N GLY A 151 12.74 15.95 6.53
CA GLY A 151 13.80 15.38 5.69
C GLY A 151 13.28 14.73 4.40
N ARG A 152 12.00 14.37 4.35
CA ARG A 152 11.30 13.94 3.13
C ARG A 152 10.64 15.10 2.36
N GLY A 153 10.85 16.33 2.76
CA GLY A 153 10.24 17.50 2.13
C GLY A 153 8.75 17.68 2.42
N ILE A 154 8.17 16.96 3.41
CA ILE A 154 6.75 17.05 3.74
C ILE A 154 6.52 18.27 4.63
N PRO A 155 5.81 19.31 4.13
CA PRO A 155 5.58 20.53 4.89
C PRO A 155 4.72 20.29 6.14
N PRO A 156 4.90 21.10 7.21
CA PRO A 156 4.17 20.95 8.47
C PRO A 156 2.64 21.02 8.35
N GLU A 157 2.11 21.75 7.37
CA GLU A 157 0.67 21.85 7.12
C GLU A 157 0.01 20.51 6.76
N TYR A 158 0.78 19.53 6.26
CA TYR A 158 0.30 18.20 5.96
C TYR A 158 0.38 17.24 7.16
N HIS A 159 0.99 17.67 8.29
CA HIS A 159 1.18 16.80 9.45
C HIS A 159 -0.10 16.54 10.26
N LYS A 160 -1.19 17.25 9.98
CA LYS A 160 -2.47 17.13 10.73
C LYS A 160 -3.07 15.73 10.81
N ASN A 161 -2.79 14.88 9.81
CA ASN A 161 -3.25 13.49 9.77
C ASN A 161 -2.15 12.48 10.12
N ILE A 162 -1.01 12.97 10.63
CA ILE A 162 0.15 12.14 10.95
C ILE A 162 0.43 12.28 12.44
N TYR A 163 0.57 11.13 13.10
CA TYR A 163 0.82 11.00 14.53
C TYR A 163 2.11 10.23 14.76
N GLN A 164 2.61 10.29 15.96
CA GLN A 164 3.70 9.45 16.41
C GLN A 164 3.25 8.53 17.54
N GLY A 165 3.90 7.40 17.67
CA GLY A 165 3.65 6.44 18.72
C GLY A 165 4.79 5.44 18.85
N LYS A 166 4.58 4.44 19.67
CA LYS A 166 5.47 3.29 19.78
C LYS A 166 4.72 2.03 19.42
N TYR A 167 5.41 1.11 18.76
CA TYR A 167 4.88 -0.19 18.41
C TYR A 167 5.59 -1.26 19.25
N TRP A 168 4.82 -2.01 20.03
CA TRP A 168 5.33 -3.13 20.80
C TRP A 168 5.55 -4.31 19.87
N LYS A 169 6.81 -4.70 19.72
CA LYS A 169 7.20 -5.83 18.89
C LYS A 169 7.32 -7.12 19.67
N ASN A 170 7.87 -7.02 20.89
CA ASN A 170 7.95 -8.03 21.93
C ASN A 170 7.78 -7.30 23.27
N GLU A 171 7.52 -8.03 24.34
CA GLU A 171 7.25 -7.47 25.67
C GLU A 171 8.28 -6.43 26.18
N ASP A 172 9.53 -6.48 25.69
CA ASP A 172 10.63 -5.65 26.14
C ASP A 172 11.12 -4.57 25.14
N GLU A 173 10.62 -4.53 23.90
CA GLU A 173 11.10 -3.60 22.87
C GLU A 173 9.96 -2.79 22.23
N SER A 174 9.93 -1.48 22.48
CA SER A 174 9.07 -0.54 21.77
C SER A 174 9.83 0.17 20.65
N GLU A 175 9.24 0.25 19.48
CA GLU A 175 9.82 0.98 18.33
C GLU A 175 8.98 2.22 18.02
N TRP A 176 9.65 3.37 17.80
CA TRP A 176 8.98 4.58 17.33
C TRP A 176 8.41 4.40 15.93
N ILE A 177 7.17 4.80 15.75
CA ILE A 177 6.42 4.67 14.51
C ILE A 177 5.80 5.99 14.08
N ILE A 178 5.61 6.11 12.77
CA ILE A 178 4.74 7.10 12.15
C ILE A 178 3.39 6.46 11.93
N ILE A 179 2.35 7.14 12.37
CA ILE A 179 0.96 6.73 12.21
C ILE A 179 0.27 7.75 11.30
N SER A 180 -0.11 7.31 10.11
CA SER A 180 -0.88 8.12 9.18
C SER A 180 -2.35 7.69 9.24
N LEU A 181 -3.25 8.63 9.47
CA LEU A 181 -4.68 8.37 9.55
C LEU A 181 -5.36 8.72 8.22
N ASN A 182 -6.18 7.81 7.73
CA ASN A 182 -7.15 8.09 6.69
C ASN A 182 -8.40 8.67 7.37
N ARG A 183 -8.46 10.00 7.47
CA ARG A 183 -9.48 10.68 8.26
C ARG A 183 -9.99 11.98 7.62
N ARG A 184 -11.20 12.38 8.04
CA ARG A 184 -11.78 13.70 7.77
C ARG A 184 -12.39 14.24 9.07
N GLY A 185 -11.92 15.40 9.53
CA GLY A 185 -12.30 15.91 10.85
C GLY A 185 -11.95 14.90 11.94
N ASP A 186 -12.91 14.56 12.78
CA ASP A 186 -12.76 13.58 13.86
C ASP A 186 -13.15 12.15 13.45
N LYS A 187 -13.49 11.92 12.20
CA LYS A 187 -13.89 10.60 11.68
C LYS A 187 -12.71 9.91 10.99
N VAL A 188 -12.46 8.66 11.38
CA VAL A 188 -11.32 7.84 10.91
C VAL A 188 -11.83 6.60 10.21
N LEU A 189 -11.26 6.32 9.04
CA LEU A 189 -11.59 5.19 8.19
C LEU A 189 -10.54 4.07 8.25
N GLY A 190 -9.28 4.43 8.43
CA GLY A 190 -8.17 3.49 8.44
C GLY A 190 -6.88 4.13 8.89
N MET A 191 -5.86 3.30 9.10
CA MET A 191 -4.59 3.72 9.63
C MET A 191 -3.44 2.97 8.98
N GLN A 192 -2.37 3.70 8.68
CA GLN A 192 -1.11 3.16 8.24
C GLN A 192 -0.04 3.40 9.29
N VAL A 193 0.73 2.36 9.61
CA VAL A 193 1.85 2.43 10.54
C VAL A 193 3.15 2.13 9.82
N ARG A 194 4.16 2.97 10.04
CA ARG A 194 5.52 2.80 9.51
C ARG A 194 6.54 2.93 10.61
N ASN A 195 7.44 1.94 10.72
CA ASN A 195 8.56 1.99 11.65
C ASN A 195 9.65 2.95 11.15
N LEU A 196 10.25 3.73 12.08
CA LEU A 196 11.34 4.67 11.80
C LEU A 196 12.74 4.05 11.85
N LYS A 197 12.91 2.84 12.39
CA LYS A 197 14.22 2.22 12.61
C LYS A 197 14.98 2.03 11.29
N GLU A 198 16.16 2.62 11.20
CA GLU A 198 17.07 2.43 10.07
C GLU A 198 17.63 1.00 10.03
N GLY A 199 17.89 0.49 8.81
CA GLY A 199 18.65 -0.76 8.60
C GLY A 199 17.86 -2.07 8.59
N ARG A 200 16.61 -2.11 9.07
CA ARG A 200 15.70 -3.26 8.90
C ARG A 200 14.66 -2.94 7.82
N ARG A 201 14.11 -3.97 7.17
CA ARG A 201 12.93 -3.82 6.31
C ARG A 201 11.89 -3.03 7.11
N ARG A 202 11.62 -1.80 6.68
CA ARG A 202 10.66 -0.92 7.33
C ARG A 202 9.37 -1.69 7.47
N THR A 203 8.95 -1.98 8.69
CA THR A 203 7.69 -2.66 8.94
C THR A 203 6.58 -1.67 8.56
N PHE A 204 5.81 -2.06 7.59
CA PHE A 204 4.68 -1.32 7.10
C PHE A 204 3.44 -2.14 7.42
N LYS A 205 2.51 -1.57 8.14
CA LYS A 205 1.27 -2.24 8.50
C LYS A 205 0.09 -1.32 8.23
N ILE A 206 -0.97 -1.89 7.71
CA ILE A 206 -2.24 -1.22 7.49
C ILE A 206 -3.24 -1.84 8.44
N TYR A 207 -3.99 -0.98 9.10
CA TYR A 207 -5.17 -1.33 9.85
C TYR A 207 -6.36 -0.74 9.12
N ASN A 208 -7.20 -1.61 8.56
CA ASN A 208 -8.42 -1.24 7.87
C ASN A 208 -9.52 -0.86 8.86
N TYR A 209 -10.68 -0.47 8.36
CA TYR A 209 -11.81 -0.07 9.17
C TYR A 209 -12.23 -1.15 10.19
N GLU A 210 -12.31 -2.42 9.75
CA GLU A 210 -12.67 -3.56 10.60
C GLU A 210 -11.68 -3.75 11.76
N ASN A 211 -10.37 -3.64 11.51
CA ASN A 211 -9.37 -3.74 12.56
C ASN A 211 -9.50 -2.61 13.61
N LEU A 212 -9.81 -1.40 13.16
CA LEU A 212 -10.02 -0.28 14.07
C LEU A 212 -11.33 -0.44 14.85
N LEU A 213 -12.38 -0.91 14.17
CA LEU A 213 -13.67 -1.18 14.79
C LEU A 213 -13.55 -2.26 15.90
N GLU A 214 -12.82 -3.35 15.61
CA GLU A 214 -12.52 -4.38 16.61
C GLU A 214 -11.86 -3.78 17.86
N TRP A 215 -10.88 -2.89 17.69
CA TRP A 215 -10.21 -2.26 18.84
C TRP A 215 -11.13 -1.36 19.64
N VAL A 216 -11.90 -0.48 19.00
CA VAL A 216 -12.78 0.45 19.73
C VAL A 216 -13.96 -0.27 20.38
N SER A 217 -14.33 -1.46 19.90
CA SER A 217 -15.35 -2.32 20.48
C SER A 217 -14.88 -3.05 21.75
N LEU A 218 -13.58 -3.12 22.01
CA LEU A 218 -13.06 -3.78 23.20
C LEU A 218 -13.63 -3.14 24.48
N GLY A 219 -14.33 -3.97 25.27
CA GLY A 219 -14.99 -3.54 26.50
C GLY A 219 -16.28 -2.73 26.31
N LYS A 220 -16.86 -2.71 25.11
CA LYS A 220 -18.13 -2.06 24.81
C LYS A 220 -19.06 -3.00 24.07
N ASP A 221 -20.34 -2.87 24.37
CA ASP A 221 -21.42 -3.52 23.63
C ASP A 221 -21.83 -2.56 22.49
N LEU A 222 -21.12 -2.63 21.36
CA LEU A 222 -21.45 -1.84 20.18
C LEU A 222 -22.40 -2.64 19.29
N PRO A 223 -23.38 -1.99 18.64
CA PRO A 223 -24.19 -2.67 17.64
C PRO A 223 -23.30 -3.16 16.49
N ASP A 224 -23.65 -4.30 15.93
CA ASP A 224 -23.00 -4.82 14.75
C ASP A 224 -23.08 -3.79 13.61
N PRO A 225 -21.97 -3.50 12.92
CA PRO A 225 -22.00 -2.58 11.79
C PRO A 225 -22.85 -3.14 10.65
N ASP A 226 -23.43 -2.26 9.86
CA ASP A 226 -24.03 -2.68 8.58
C ASP A 226 -22.97 -3.37 7.73
N MET A 227 -23.29 -4.57 7.23
CA MET A 227 -22.33 -5.37 6.47
C MET A 227 -21.89 -4.69 5.18
N ASN A 228 -22.76 -3.90 4.54
CA ASN A 228 -22.44 -3.17 3.33
C ASN A 228 -21.45 -2.04 3.64
N ASP A 229 -21.70 -1.28 4.71
CA ASP A 229 -20.78 -0.25 5.19
C ASP A 229 -19.42 -0.85 5.54
N LEU A 230 -19.39 -1.98 6.24
CA LEU A 230 -18.16 -2.66 6.61
C LEU A 230 -17.31 -3.03 5.39
N VAL A 231 -17.93 -3.60 4.35
CA VAL A 231 -17.25 -3.99 3.12
C VAL A 231 -16.69 -2.77 2.39
N ILE A 232 -17.50 -1.72 2.23
CA ILE A 232 -17.09 -0.48 1.55
C ILE A 232 -15.97 0.21 2.34
N TYR A 233 -16.12 0.37 3.65
CA TYR A 233 -15.13 1.04 4.48
C TYR A 233 -13.81 0.27 4.55
N ASN A 234 -13.84 -1.06 4.60
CA ASN A 234 -12.63 -1.87 4.51
C ASN A 234 -11.89 -1.64 3.19
N LYS A 235 -12.61 -1.56 2.07
CA LYS A 235 -12.01 -1.22 0.77
C LYS A 235 -11.39 0.18 0.77
N LEU A 236 -12.18 1.17 1.18
CA LEU A 236 -11.77 2.58 1.18
C LEU A 236 -10.61 2.86 2.14
N SER A 237 -10.39 2.03 3.17
CA SER A 237 -9.26 2.17 4.10
C SER A 237 -7.90 2.13 3.41
N TYR A 238 -7.80 1.52 2.24
CA TYR A 238 -6.56 1.42 1.46
C TYR A 238 -6.32 2.61 0.52
N TYR A 239 -7.29 3.52 0.41
CA TYR A 239 -7.20 4.73 -0.40
C TYR A 239 -7.06 5.94 0.52
N PHE A 240 -5.81 6.20 0.95
CA PHE A 240 -5.56 7.30 1.89
C PHE A 240 -5.89 8.64 1.28
N ASN A 241 -6.49 9.49 2.09
CA ASN A 241 -7.05 10.78 1.74
C ASN A 241 -8.37 10.75 0.94
N ILE A 242 -8.95 9.57 0.70
CA ILE A 242 -10.20 9.42 -0.07
C ILE A 242 -11.36 10.25 0.52
N LEU A 243 -11.40 10.44 1.85
CA LEU A 243 -12.41 11.22 2.54
C LEU A 243 -12.33 12.74 2.29
N ASN A 244 -11.22 13.21 1.69
CA ASN A 244 -10.94 14.65 1.52
C ASN A 244 -10.85 15.07 0.05
N VAL A 245 -11.06 14.15 -0.91
CA VAL A 245 -11.04 14.50 -2.33
C VAL A 245 -12.39 15.03 -2.79
N ASP A 246 -12.36 15.91 -3.79
CA ASP A 246 -13.54 16.29 -4.55
C ASP A 246 -13.71 15.32 -5.73
N PHE A 247 -14.77 14.53 -5.68
CA PHE A 247 -15.09 13.54 -6.71
C PHE A 247 -15.59 14.13 -8.02
N ASN A 248 -15.93 15.43 -8.04
CA ASN A 248 -16.31 16.15 -9.25
C ASN A 248 -15.10 16.66 -10.03
N GLU A 249 -13.92 16.61 -9.41
CA GLU A 249 -12.65 17.00 -10.02
C GLU A 249 -11.76 15.80 -10.27
N ARG A 250 -10.82 15.96 -11.19
CA ARG A 250 -9.83 14.92 -11.49
C ARG A 250 -9.01 14.54 -10.26
N ILE A 251 -9.00 13.25 -9.93
CA ILE A 251 -8.28 12.68 -8.80
C ILE A 251 -6.93 12.12 -9.27
N THR A 252 -5.85 12.52 -8.61
CA THR A 252 -4.52 11.98 -8.88
C THR A 252 -4.19 10.84 -7.93
N VAL A 253 -3.85 9.68 -8.48
CA VAL A 253 -3.59 8.44 -7.73
C VAL A 253 -2.09 8.18 -7.64
N PHE A 254 -1.57 8.10 -6.41
CA PHE A 254 -0.17 7.81 -6.09
C PHE A 254 0.01 6.39 -5.54
N GLU A 255 1.24 5.85 -5.63
CA GLU A 255 1.59 4.55 -5.03
C GLU A 255 1.69 4.60 -3.50
N GLY A 256 1.88 5.78 -2.90
CA GLY A 256 2.02 5.96 -1.47
C GLY A 256 1.30 7.19 -0.93
N TYR A 257 0.82 7.09 0.33
CA TYR A 257 0.14 8.21 0.97
C TYR A 257 1.01 9.47 1.08
N LEU A 258 2.27 9.32 1.52
CA LEU A 258 3.15 10.47 1.69
C LEU A 258 3.47 11.17 0.37
N ASP A 259 3.41 10.45 -0.75
CA ASP A 259 3.60 11.00 -2.10
C ASP A 259 2.39 11.84 -2.54
N SER A 260 1.19 11.39 -2.19
CA SER A 260 -0.05 12.14 -2.51
C SER A 260 -0.12 13.52 -1.85
N LEU A 261 0.57 13.73 -0.74
CA LEU A 261 0.56 15.02 -0.03
C LEU A 261 1.15 16.19 -0.83
N PHE A 262 1.88 15.92 -1.91
CA PHE A 262 2.48 16.96 -2.77
C PHE A 262 1.61 17.37 -3.95
N TYR A 263 0.41 16.83 -4.05
CA TYR A 263 -0.47 17.11 -5.17
C TYR A 263 -1.92 17.34 -4.69
N PRO A 264 -2.61 18.38 -5.19
CA PRO A 264 -3.99 18.62 -4.80
C PRO A 264 -4.92 17.53 -5.34
N ASN A 265 -6.08 17.40 -4.72
CA ASN A 265 -7.11 16.40 -5.06
C ASN A 265 -6.53 15.02 -5.39
N SER A 266 -5.81 14.46 -4.44
CA SER A 266 -5.05 13.25 -4.65
C SER A 266 -5.28 12.22 -3.55
N ILE A 267 -5.05 10.96 -3.91
CA ILE A 267 -5.09 9.82 -2.99
C ILE A 267 -3.80 9.02 -3.09
N GLY A 268 -3.40 8.41 -1.98
CA GLY A 268 -2.30 7.46 -1.93
C GLY A 268 -2.82 6.05 -1.74
N LEU A 269 -2.41 5.13 -2.61
CA LEU A 269 -2.69 3.71 -2.44
C LEU A 269 -1.78 3.13 -1.38
N VAL A 270 -2.32 2.29 -0.53
CA VAL A 270 -1.57 1.71 0.58
C VAL A 270 -1.66 0.20 0.54
N GLY A 271 -0.54 -0.42 0.21
CA GLY A 271 -0.44 -1.88 0.14
C GLY A 271 -0.33 -2.42 -1.28
N VAL A 272 0.39 -3.54 -1.38
CA VAL A 272 0.75 -4.20 -2.65
C VAL A 272 -0.48 -4.74 -3.42
N ASN A 273 -1.61 -4.89 -2.74
CA ASN A 273 -2.84 -5.51 -3.26
C ASN A 273 -4.01 -4.53 -3.44
N THR A 274 -3.75 -3.21 -3.40
CA THR A 274 -4.84 -2.24 -3.62
C THR A 274 -5.29 -2.33 -5.08
N ASP A 275 -6.57 -2.65 -5.27
CA ASP A 275 -7.14 -2.84 -6.60
C ASP A 275 -7.55 -1.50 -7.20
N TYR A 276 -6.83 -1.04 -8.21
CA TYR A 276 -7.14 0.19 -8.95
C TYR A 276 -8.54 0.17 -9.58
N ARG A 277 -9.04 -1.02 -9.96
CA ARG A 277 -10.34 -1.20 -10.62
C ARG A 277 -11.51 -0.66 -9.80
N PHE A 278 -11.38 -0.62 -8.48
CA PHE A 278 -12.42 -0.03 -7.65
C PHE A 278 -12.69 1.44 -7.97
N LEU A 279 -11.65 2.24 -8.21
CA LEU A 279 -11.80 3.64 -8.62
C LEU A 279 -12.23 3.75 -10.08
N GLU A 280 -11.70 2.91 -10.94
CA GLU A 280 -11.97 2.88 -12.38
C GLU A 280 -13.43 2.50 -12.67
N ASN A 281 -13.97 1.51 -11.96
CA ASN A 281 -15.34 1.04 -12.13
C ASN A 281 -16.40 2.05 -11.65
N ASN A 282 -16.02 3.04 -10.85
CA ASN A 282 -16.93 4.08 -10.35
C ASN A 282 -16.97 5.33 -11.25
N ASN A 283 -16.50 5.24 -12.49
CA ASN A 283 -16.53 6.33 -13.48
C ASN A 283 -15.92 7.66 -13.01
N LEU A 284 -14.95 7.60 -12.10
CA LEU A 284 -14.25 8.78 -11.62
C LEU A 284 -13.24 9.27 -12.65
N ASP A 285 -13.09 10.58 -12.77
CA ASP A 285 -12.01 11.17 -13.56
C ASP A 285 -10.69 11.03 -12.80
N ILE A 286 -9.92 9.99 -13.12
CA ILE A 286 -8.66 9.66 -12.45
C ILE A 286 -7.46 9.75 -13.39
N GLN A 287 -6.32 10.11 -12.81
CA GLN A 287 -5.01 10.05 -13.45
C GLN A 287 -3.98 9.43 -12.50
N TYR A 288 -2.90 8.88 -13.03
CA TYR A 288 -1.92 8.13 -12.25
C TYR A 288 -0.56 8.83 -12.18
N PHE A 289 0.02 8.87 -10.99
CA PHE A 289 1.37 9.36 -10.75
C PHE A 289 2.20 8.24 -10.11
N PHE A 290 2.83 7.41 -10.94
CA PHE A 290 3.65 6.30 -10.49
C PHE A 290 5.09 6.72 -10.21
N ASP A 291 5.80 5.91 -9.41
CA ASP A 291 7.22 6.10 -9.11
C ASP A 291 8.08 6.01 -10.38
N ASN A 292 9.21 6.74 -10.38
CA ASN A 292 10.19 6.67 -11.46
C ASN A 292 11.11 5.46 -11.28
N ASP A 293 10.54 4.26 -11.32
CA ASP A 293 11.28 3.00 -11.27
C ASP A 293 10.69 1.96 -12.25
N GLU A 294 11.28 0.77 -12.30
CA GLU A 294 10.85 -0.27 -13.26
C GLU A 294 9.38 -0.69 -13.05
N ALA A 295 8.92 -0.74 -11.81
CA ALA A 295 7.55 -1.12 -11.47
C ALA A 295 6.56 -0.02 -11.88
N GLY A 296 6.85 1.24 -11.52
CA GLY A 296 6.04 2.39 -11.92
C GLY A 296 6.00 2.59 -13.44
N TYR A 297 7.11 2.31 -14.15
CA TYR A 297 7.12 2.31 -15.61
C TYR A 297 6.15 1.29 -16.20
N LYS A 298 6.17 0.04 -15.72
CA LYS A 298 5.27 -1.00 -16.23
C LYS A 298 3.81 -0.65 -16.00
N LYS A 299 3.47 -0.14 -14.81
CA LYS A 299 2.12 0.32 -14.50
C LYS A 299 1.70 1.50 -15.39
N SER A 300 2.62 2.46 -15.62
CA SER A 300 2.38 3.59 -16.52
C SER A 300 2.05 3.11 -17.94
N GLU A 301 2.83 2.16 -18.46
CA GLU A 301 2.59 1.57 -19.78
C GLU A 301 1.24 0.84 -19.85
N GLU A 302 0.89 0.09 -18.80
CA GLU A 302 -0.38 -0.61 -18.67
C GLU A 302 -1.56 0.38 -18.68
N LYS A 303 -1.51 1.41 -17.84
CA LYS A 303 -2.58 2.41 -17.73
C LYS A 303 -2.74 3.29 -18.96
N LEU A 304 -1.66 3.60 -19.66
CA LEU A 304 -1.73 4.27 -20.98
C LEU A 304 -2.44 3.41 -22.02
N LYS A 305 -2.22 2.08 -22.03
CA LYS A 305 -2.95 1.15 -22.93
C LYS A 305 -4.43 1.08 -22.62
N GLU A 306 -4.80 1.33 -21.37
CA GLU A 306 -6.19 1.43 -20.90
C GLU A 306 -6.79 2.84 -21.09
N ASN A 307 -6.08 3.75 -21.76
CA ASN A 307 -6.43 5.16 -22.02
C ASN A 307 -6.53 6.06 -20.79
N PHE A 308 -5.91 5.67 -19.66
CA PHE A 308 -5.79 6.57 -18.52
C PHE A 308 -4.68 7.59 -18.72
N SER A 309 -4.86 8.76 -18.09
CA SER A 309 -3.82 9.78 -18.02
C SER A 309 -2.75 9.39 -17.00
N VAL A 310 -1.47 9.49 -17.40
CA VAL A 310 -0.32 9.07 -16.58
C VAL A 310 0.75 10.15 -16.57
N PHE A 311 1.39 10.36 -15.42
CA PHE A 311 2.51 11.28 -15.29
C PHE A 311 3.76 10.74 -15.97
N LEU A 312 4.40 11.57 -16.80
CA LEU A 312 5.56 11.19 -17.61
C LEU A 312 6.84 11.87 -17.10
N TRP A 313 7.57 11.18 -16.25
CA TRP A 313 8.84 11.65 -15.66
C TRP A 313 9.83 12.18 -16.71
N LYS A 314 9.92 11.52 -17.86
CA LYS A 314 10.82 11.95 -18.91
C LYS A 314 10.47 13.34 -19.47
N LYS A 315 9.20 13.62 -19.68
CA LYS A 315 8.75 14.96 -20.13
C LYS A 315 9.13 16.04 -19.12
N LEU A 316 8.96 15.78 -17.82
CA LEU A 316 9.40 16.69 -16.77
C LEU A 316 10.92 16.90 -16.82
N PHE A 317 11.70 15.84 -16.95
CA PHE A 317 13.16 15.96 -16.97
C PHE A 317 13.68 16.70 -18.19
N ASP A 318 13.10 16.46 -19.35
CA ASP A 318 13.43 17.19 -20.58
C ASP A 318 13.12 18.69 -20.41
N ASP A 319 11.94 19.06 -19.87
CA ASP A 319 11.57 20.47 -19.61
C ASP A 319 12.52 21.14 -18.62
N ILE A 320 12.97 20.45 -17.56
CA ILE A 320 13.96 20.99 -16.61
C ILE A 320 15.30 21.23 -17.30
N VAL A 321 15.75 20.31 -18.16
CA VAL A 321 17.01 20.44 -18.90
C VAL A 321 16.95 21.62 -19.86
N ASP A 322 15.85 21.73 -20.61
CA ASP A 322 15.66 22.81 -21.59
C ASP A 322 15.62 24.19 -20.93
N LYS A 323 14.90 24.32 -19.81
CA LYS A 323 14.81 25.61 -19.08
C LYS A 323 16.11 26.05 -18.42
N LYS A 324 17.00 25.13 -18.06
CA LYS A 324 18.24 25.45 -17.35
C LYS A 324 19.39 25.93 -18.22
N ASN A 325 19.30 25.84 -19.55
CA ASN A 325 20.42 26.17 -20.45
C ASN A 325 21.77 25.59 -19.94
N SER A 326 21.76 24.34 -19.47
CA SER A 326 22.92 23.71 -18.84
C SER A 326 24.05 23.53 -19.85
N ASN A 327 25.27 23.87 -19.45
CA ASN A 327 26.48 23.58 -20.25
C ASN A 327 26.70 22.08 -20.50
N ASP A 328 26.02 21.21 -19.72
CA ASP A 328 26.03 19.76 -19.89
C ASP A 328 24.63 19.20 -19.59
N PRO A 329 23.71 19.24 -20.57
CA PRO A 329 22.34 18.76 -20.41
C PRO A 329 22.28 17.26 -20.09
N PHE A 330 23.20 16.44 -20.62
CA PHE A 330 23.23 15.00 -20.34
C PHE A 330 23.58 14.71 -18.88
N LYS A 331 24.51 15.46 -18.31
CA LYS A 331 24.88 15.32 -16.90
C LYS A 331 23.75 15.75 -15.95
N LEU A 332 23.01 16.82 -16.31
CA LEU A 332 21.85 17.25 -15.57
C LEU A 332 20.75 16.20 -15.65
N LEU A 333 20.39 15.74 -16.84
CA LEU A 333 19.39 14.70 -17.07
C LEU A 333 19.73 13.41 -16.30
N HIS A 334 21.01 12.99 -16.30
CA HIS A 334 21.44 11.83 -15.54
C HIS A 334 21.28 12.00 -14.03
N ARG A 335 21.43 13.20 -13.50
CA ARG A 335 21.22 13.49 -12.06
C ARG A 335 19.74 13.46 -11.69
N ILE A 336 18.90 14.20 -12.44
CA ILE A 336 17.47 14.30 -12.13
C ILE A 336 16.71 13.00 -12.43
N SER A 337 17.17 12.19 -13.40
CA SER A 337 16.58 10.87 -13.68
C SER A 337 16.74 9.84 -12.55
N LYS A 338 17.57 10.16 -11.55
CA LYS A 338 17.71 9.37 -10.32
C LYS A 338 16.63 9.68 -9.27
N VAL A 339 15.85 10.75 -9.45
CA VAL A 339 14.68 11.05 -8.62
C VAL A 339 13.68 9.93 -8.78
N LYS A 340 13.40 9.26 -7.68
CA LYS A 340 12.56 8.05 -7.69
C LYS A 340 11.08 8.38 -7.58
N ASP A 341 10.72 9.33 -6.75
CA ASP A 341 9.37 9.67 -6.36
C ASP A 341 9.21 11.18 -6.17
N ILE A 342 7.98 11.65 -5.99
CA ILE A 342 7.68 13.07 -5.78
C ILE A 342 8.27 13.60 -4.47
N ASN A 343 8.46 12.76 -3.44
CA ASN A 343 9.13 13.17 -2.21
C ASN A 343 10.59 13.58 -2.52
N LYS A 344 11.29 12.76 -3.32
CA LYS A 344 12.66 13.08 -3.75
C LYS A 344 12.71 14.32 -4.65
N LEU A 345 11.67 14.55 -5.43
CA LEU A 345 11.54 15.78 -6.20
C LEU A 345 11.34 16.99 -5.28
N ALA A 346 10.51 16.86 -4.24
CA ALA A 346 10.24 17.92 -3.27
C ALA A 346 11.46 18.27 -2.39
N GLU A 347 12.36 17.33 -2.11
CA GLU A 347 13.65 17.61 -1.47
C GLU A 347 14.53 18.54 -2.33
N LEU A 348 14.39 18.48 -3.65
CA LEU A 348 15.16 19.29 -4.60
C LEU A 348 14.45 20.60 -4.95
N VAL A 349 13.14 20.54 -5.10
CA VAL A 349 12.30 21.66 -5.50
C VAL A 349 11.13 21.77 -4.52
N PRO A 350 11.22 22.64 -3.52
CA PRO A 350 10.11 22.88 -2.61
C PRO A 350 8.84 23.30 -3.36
N ASP A 351 7.67 22.75 -2.98
CA ASP A 351 6.41 22.90 -3.70
C ASP A 351 6.51 22.55 -5.20
N PRO A 352 6.86 21.29 -5.53
CA PRO A 352 7.09 20.89 -6.92
C PRO A 352 5.84 21.03 -7.79
N TYR A 353 4.65 20.87 -7.21
CA TYR A 353 3.38 21.01 -7.91
C TYR A 353 3.27 22.38 -8.61
N LYS A 354 3.49 23.46 -7.86
CA LYS A 354 3.39 24.82 -8.39
C LYS A 354 4.61 25.23 -9.19
N LYS A 355 5.82 25.01 -8.64
CA LYS A 355 7.06 25.50 -9.26
C LYS A 355 7.39 24.81 -10.58
N LEU A 356 7.03 23.54 -10.72
CA LEU A 356 7.28 22.75 -11.94
C LEU A 356 6.02 22.61 -12.81
N GLU A 357 4.87 23.11 -12.36
CA GLU A 357 3.59 23.00 -13.08
C GLU A 357 3.30 21.53 -13.47
N LEU A 358 3.37 20.62 -12.48
CA LEU A 358 3.29 19.17 -12.72
C LEU A 358 2.10 18.71 -13.58
N PRO A 359 0.92 19.36 -13.56
CA PRO A 359 -0.22 18.94 -14.41
C PRO A 359 0.10 18.85 -15.91
N LYS A 360 1.03 19.64 -16.43
CA LYS A 360 1.36 19.64 -17.88
C LYS A 360 2.15 18.41 -18.35
N PHE A 361 2.64 17.59 -17.43
CA PHE A 361 3.43 16.39 -17.76
C PHE A 361 2.60 15.11 -17.75
N PHE A 362 1.30 15.20 -17.60
CA PHE A 362 0.40 14.07 -17.80
C PHE A 362 0.09 13.85 -19.28
N SER A 363 -0.16 12.61 -19.66
CA SER A 363 -0.60 12.24 -21.01
C SER A 363 -1.46 10.98 -20.95
N SER A 364 -2.45 10.90 -21.81
CA SER A 364 -3.22 9.69 -22.12
C SER A 364 -2.93 9.13 -23.51
N ASP A 365 -1.98 9.74 -24.25
CA ASP A 365 -1.61 9.26 -25.57
C ASP A 365 -0.70 8.05 -25.48
N ILE A 366 -1.15 6.93 -26.04
CA ILE A 366 -0.38 5.68 -26.10
C ILE A 366 0.96 5.84 -26.83
N LEU A 367 1.07 6.79 -27.76
CA LEU A 367 2.32 7.07 -28.44
C LEU A 367 3.41 7.61 -27.50
N ASP A 368 3.00 8.20 -26.40
CA ASP A 368 3.90 8.70 -25.36
C ASP A 368 4.63 7.59 -24.59
N ILE A 369 4.20 6.32 -24.68
CA ILE A 369 4.95 5.16 -24.15
C ILE A 369 6.41 5.17 -24.65
N LYS A 370 6.66 5.63 -25.88
CA LYS A 370 8.01 5.71 -26.45
C LYS A 370 8.92 6.69 -25.71
N TRP A 371 8.34 7.62 -24.97
CA TRP A 371 9.05 8.65 -24.19
C TRP A 371 9.39 8.21 -22.78
N ILE A 372 8.76 7.13 -22.29
CA ILE A 372 9.05 6.58 -20.97
C ILE A 372 10.42 5.89 -20.98
N PRO A 373 11.35 6.20 -20.09
CA PRO A 373 12.68 5.60 -20.09
C PRO A 373 12.62 4.11 -19.73
N LYS A 374 13.34 3.27 -20.49
CA LYS A 374 13.51 1.86 -20.14
C LYS A 374 14.56 1.73 -19.06
N PHE A 375 14.19 1.23 -17.89
CA PHE A 375 15.14 0.98 -16.81
C PHE A 375 16.03 -0.23 -17.15
N LYS A 376 17.34 -0.03 -17.20
CA LYS A 376 18.30 -1.14 -17.27
C LYS A 376 18.38 -1.81 -15.90
N LYS A 377 18.31 -3.16 -15.86
CA LYS A 377 18.55 -3.92 -14.62
C LYS A 377 19.88 -3.49 -14.02
N ARG A 378 19.88 -2.85 -12.86
CA ARG A 378 21.10 -2.53 -12.10
C ARG A 378 21.71 -3.84 -11.60
N LYS A 379 22.96 -4.12 -11.97
CA LYS A 379 23.79 -5.05 -11.18
C LYS A 379 23.96 -4.42 -9.80
N LYS A 380 23.65 -5.16 -8.74
CA LYS A 380 23.88 -4.77 -7.35
C LYS A 380 25.39 -4.61 -7.11
N ASN A 381 25.92 -3.41 -7.24
CA ASN A 381 27.20 -3.03 -6.67
C ASN A 381 26.92 -2.16 -5.43
N GLN A 382 27.42 -2.64 -4.31
CA GLN A 382 27.13 -2.17 -2.94
C GLN A 382 27.89 -0.89 -2.50
N GLU A 383 28.54 -0.13 -3.39
CA GLU A 383 29.53 0.89 -2.99
C GLU A 383 29.08 2.37 -3.13
N ASP A 384 27.86 2.68 -3.55
CA ASP A 384 27.48 4.06 -3.94
C ASP A 384 26.64 4.87 -2.92
N GLU A 385 26.41 4.38 -1.69
CA GLU A 385 25.50 5.08 -0.75
C GLU A 385 26.15 6.24 0.05
N THR A 386 27.49 6.31 0.14
CA THR A 386 28.16 7.30 1.01
C THR A 386 28.48 8.65 0.36
N ASP A 387 28.46 8.76 -0.96
CA ASP A 387 28.78 10.01 -1.69
C ASP A 387 27.56 10.89 -2.01
N TYR A 388 26.37 10.45 -1.66
CA TYR A 388 25.09 11.10 -2.00
C TYR A 388 24.85 12.42 -1.27
N ASN A 389 25.24 12.50 -0.01
CA ASN A 389 24.88 13.65 0.86
C ASN A 389 25.77 14.90 0.67
N LYS A 390 26.92 14.77 0.02
CA LYS A 390 27.85 15.90 -0.16
C LYS A 390 27.63 16.72 -1.45
N LYS A 391 26.83 16.24 -2.41
CA LYS A 391 26.68 16.87 -3.73
C LYS A 391 25.39 17.65 -3.96
N PHE A 392 24.48 17.70 -2.97
CA PHE A 392 23.16 18.33 -3.13
C PHE A 392 23.06 19.80 -2.78
N ASP A 393 24.13 20.43 -2.23
CA ASP A 393 24.10 21.85 -1.85
C ASP A 393 23.94 22.83 -3.04
N SER A 394 24.11 22.35 -4.28
CA SER A 394 23.97 23.20 -5.47
C SER A 394 22.52 23.41 -5.97
N PHE A 395 21.53 22.69 -5.40
CA PHE A 395 20.13 22.78 -5.80
C PHE A 395 19.28 23.73 -4.92
N LYS A 396 19.85 24.32 -3.89
CA LYS A 396 19.13 25.28 -3.00
C LYS A 396 18.66 26.57 -3.69
N TYR A 397 18.97 26.74 -4.97
CA TYR A 397 18.67 27.95 -5.76
C TYR A 397 17.83 27.66 -7.02
N LEU A 398 17.04 26.59 -7.03
CA LEU A 398 15.98 26.36 -8.03
C LEU A 398 14.67 26.99 -7.64
#